data_a1d2a0911cb23c09cb06206d59c6e307
#
_entry.id   a1d2a0911cb23c09cb06206d59c6e307
#
_cell.length_a   1.000
_cell.length_b   1.000
_cell.length_c   1.000
_cell.angle_alpha   90.00
_cell.angle_beta   90.00
_cell.angle_gamma   90.00
#
_symmetry.space_group_name_H-M   'P 1'
#
loop_
_entity.id
_entity.type
_entity.pdbx_description
1 polymer ?
#
loop_
_entity_poly.entity_id
_entity_poly.type
_entity_poly.pdbx_seq_one_letter_code
_entity_poly.pdbx_strand_id
1 'polypeptide(L)'
;MSQVTKYNGISKVYFKKILFEIIKIGSLKNINKNILDYGCGEKYLEKMLEKKILNYDIDYRYNEIKDIYKTNFDIVIFNHVLMYLKKDEIKNIFKRFYKKNKNCEFIIGIGKQNFLSIILKNITFNFRAHEGTISSYNDQLQIIKKNMEILKYKKNIFFMTDIFYVKFK
;
A
#
# COMPACT_ATOMS: atom_id res chain seq x y z
N MET A 1 15.67 -9.12 -7.85
CA MET A 1 14.54 -10.07 -8.14
C MET A 1 13.30 -9.52 -7.46
N SER A 2 12.27 -9.13 -8.21
CA SER A 2 11.00 -8.67 -7.64
C SER A 2 10.29 -9.86 -7.02
N GLN A 3 10.08 -9.83 -5.72
CA GLN A 3 9.30 -10.84 -5.02
C GLN A 3 7.82 -10.44 -5.06
N VAL A 4 7.13 -10.78 -6.14
CA VAL A 4 5.67 -10.68 -6.15
C VAL A 4 5.13 -11.74 -5.21
N THR A 5 4.52 -11.31 -4.14
CA THR A 5 3.90 -12.20 -3.15
C THR A 5 2.68 -12.86 -3.78
N LYS A 6 2.79 -14.12 -4.19
CA LYS A 6 1.62 -14.91 -4.60
C LYS A 6 0.76 -15.16 -3.37
N TYR A 7 -0.45 -14.65 -3.38
CA TYR A 7 -1.41 -14.84 -2.28
C TYR A 7 -2.07 -16.21 -2.38
N ASN A 8 -1.61 -17.17 -1.60
CA ASN A 8 -2.16 -18.52 -1.52
C ASN A 8 -2.70 -18.82 -0.11
N GLY A 9 -3.73 -19.67 -0.02
CA GLY A 9 -4.25 -20.14 1.28
C GLY A 9 -4.67 -19.02 2.23
N ILE A 10 -4.25 -19.09 3.49
CA ILE A 10 -4.60 -18.13 4.57
C ILE A 10 -4.11 -16.72 4.25
N SER A 11 -2.94 -16.58 3.61
CA SER A 11 -2.42 -15.26 3.22
C SER A 11 -3.35 -14.55 2.25
N LYS A 12 -4.02 -15.26 1.35
CA LYS A 12 -5.02 -14.70 0.42
C LYS A 12 -6.21 -14.09 1.15
N VAL A 13 -6.71 -14.78 2.21
CA VAL A 13 -7.81 -14.27 3.03
C VAL A 13 -7.39 -12.99 3.75
N TYR A 14 -6.21 -12.98 4.34
CA TYR A 14 -5.65 -11.81 5.02
C TYR A 14 -5.53 -10.61 4.09
N PHE A 15 -4.89 -10.76 2.93
CA PHE A 15 -4.71 -9.66 1.99
C PHE A 15 -6.03 -9.19 1.37
N LYS A 16 -6.97 -10.09 1.07
CA LYS A 16 -8.33 -9.70 0.65
C LYS A 16 -9.01 -8.82 1.70
N LYS A 17 -8.87 -9.16 2.98
CA LYS A 17 -9.44 -8.35 4.06
C LYS A 17 -8.80 -6.97 4.13
N ILE A 18 -7.47 -6.86 3.98
CA ILE A 18 -6.79 -5.55 3.94
C ILE A 18 -7.31 -4.72 2.77
N LEU A 19 -7.38 -5.29 1.56
CA LEU A 19 -7.90 -4.58 0.38
C LEU A 19 -9.35 -4.14 0.58
N PHE A 20 -10.19 -4.99 1.20
CA PHE A 20 -11.57 -4.62 1.54
C PHE A 20 -11.61 -3.39 2.49
N GLU A 21 -10.76 -3.36 3.51
CA GLU A 21 -10.69 -2.21 4.43
C GLU A 21 -10.12 -0.95 3.74
N ILE A 22 -9.17 -1.10 2.82
CA ILE A 22 -8.67 0.00 1.96
C ILE A 22 -9.81 0.57 1.11
N ILE A 23 -10.59 -0.28 0.46
CA ILE A 23 -11.75 0.11 -0.35
C ILE A 23 -12.76 0.86 0.51
N LYS A 24 -13.06 0.34 1.70
CA LYS A 24 -14.04 0.91 2.63
C LYS A 24 -13.60 2.26 3.18
N ILE A 25 -12.35 2.39 3.68
CA ILE A 25 -11.86 3.63 4.29
C ILE A 25 -11.81 4.78 3.29
N GLY A 26 -11.45 4.49 2.02
CA GLY A 26 -11.42 5.44 0.92
C GLY A 26 -12.76 5.62 0.19
N SER A 27 -13.80 4.82 0.54
CA SER A 27 -15.07 4.78 -0.21
C SER A 27 -14.87 4.57 -1.73
N LEU A 28 -13.83 3.77 -2.10
CA LEU A 28 -13.26 3.74 -3.45
C LEU A 28 -14.22 3.27 -4.54
N LYS A 29 -15.27 2.49 -4.22
CA LYS A 29 -16.26 2.03 -5.21
C LYS A 29 -17.12 3.18 -5.75
N ASN A 30 -17.41 4.18 -4.90
CA ASN A 30 -18.44 5.20 -5.16
C ASN A 30 -17.83 6.56 -5.54
N ILE A 31 -16.53 6.66 -5.76
CA ILE A 31 -15.86 7.91 -6.09
C ILE A 31 -15.48 7.98 -7.57
N ASN A 32 -15.63 9.17 -8.14
CA ASN A 32 -15.12 9.47 -9.48
C ASN A 32 -13.76 10.18 -9.38
N LYS A 33 -12.76 9.44 -8.88
CA LYS A 33 -11.37 9.89 -8.73
C LYS A 33 -10.43 8.93 -9.45
N ASN A 34 -9.35 9.46 -9.99
CA ASN A 34 -8.26 8.65 -10.56
C ASN A 34 -7.46 8.01 -9.43
N ILE A 35 -7.46 6.70 -9.37
CA ILE A 35 -6.77 5.91 -8.33
C ILE A 35 -5.51 5.30 -8.92
N LEU A 36 -4.39 5.44 -8.23
CA LEU A 36 -3.13 4.76 -8.52
C LEU A 36 -2.88 3.69 -7.45
N ASP A 37 -2.79 2.43 -7.86
CA ASP A 37 -2.29 1.33 -7.01
C ASP A 37 -0.78 1.21 -7.21
N TYR A 38 -0.01 1.69 -6.24
CA TYR A 38 1.46 1.68 -6.28
C TYR A 38 1.99 0.41 -5.59
N GLY A 39 2.60 -0.47 -6.38
CA GLY A 39 2.95 -1.83 -5.97
C GLY A 39 1.77 -2.78 -6.12
N CYS A 40 1.09 -2.70 -7.27
CA CYS A 40 -0.18 -3.36 -7.54
C CYS A 40 -0.09 -4.89 -7.61
N GLY A 41 1.12 -5.46 -7.83
CA GLY A 41 1.31 -6.89 -8.04
C GLY A 41 0.32 -7.46 -9.05
N GLU A 42 -0.40 -8.50 -8.68
CA GLU A 42 -1.41 -9.17 -9.54
C GLU A 42 -2.74 -8.39 -9.71
N LYS A 43 -2.77 -7.08 -9.39
CA LYS A 43 -3.91 -6.17 -9.56
C LYS A 43 -5.19 -6.62 -8.82
N TYR A 44 -5.03 -7.18 -7.64
CA TYR A 44 -6.18 -7.62 -6.84
C TYR A 44 -7.10 -6.48 -6.43
N LEU A 45 -6.57 -5.29 -6.19
CA LEU A 45 -7.39 -4.12 -5.84
C LEU A 45 -8.32 -3.74 -7.00
N GLU A 46 -7.81 -3.67 -8.24
CA GLU A 46 -8.60 -3.41 -9.43
C GLU A 46 -9.72 -4.45 -9.61
N LYS A 47 -9.37 -5.74 -9.45
CA LYS A 47 -10.35 -6.85 -9.54
C LYS A 47 -11.45 -6.73 -8.48
N MET A 48 -11.13 -6.28 -7.25
CA MET A 48 -12.11 -6.11 -6.18
C MET A 48 -12.96 -4.84 -6.32
N LEU A 49 -12.43 -3.82 -6.97
CA LEU A 49 -13.16 -2.59 -7.27
C LEU A 49 -14.13 -2.75 -8.43
N GLU A 50 -13.89 -3.75 -9.31
CA GLU A 50 -14.65 -3.98 -10.54
C GLU A 50 -14.66 -2.74 -11.45
N LYS A 51 -13.62 -1.92 -11.38
CA LYS A 51 -13.41 -0.74 -12.22
C LYS A 51 -11.94 -0.56 -12.54
N LYS A 52 -11.66 0.00 -13.72
CA LYS A 52 -10.28 0.30 -14.14
C LYS A 52 -9.66 1.35 -13.23
N ILE A 53 -8.44 1.09 -12.78
CA ILE A 53 -7.59 2.02 -12.04
C ILE A 53 -6.19 2.03 -12.69
N LEU A 54 -5.35 2.96 -12.25
CA LEU A 54 -3.96 3.02 -12.70
C LEU A 54 -3.13 2.05 -11.86
N ASN A 55 -2.37 1.17 -12.53
CA ASN A 55 -1.55 0.15 -11.88
C ASN A 55 -0.07 0.40 -12.14
N TYR A 56 0.72 0.51 -11.09
CA TYR A 56 2.16 0.62 -11.14
C TYR A 56 2.84 -0.41 -10.26
N ASP A 57 3.82 -1.11 -10.80
CA ASP A 57 4.70 -2.00 -10.06
C ASP A 57 6.14 -1.88 -10.56
N ILE A 58 7.12 -2.16 -9.72
CA ILE A 58 8.52 -2.24 -10.12
C ILE A 58 8.76 -3.42 -11.05
N ASP A 59 7.95 -4.48 -10.92
CA ASP A 59 7.92 -5.58 -11.86
C ASP A 59 7.15 -5.17 -13.12
N TYR A 60 7.88 -4.98 -14.23
CA TYR A 60 7.33 -4.52 -15.49
C TYR A 60 6.16 -5.36 -16.03
N ARG A 61 6.05 -6.63 -15.61
CA ARG A 61 4.95 -7.53 -16.02
C ARG A 61 3.58 -7.07 -15.51
N TYR A 62 3.56 -6.32 -14.42
CA TYR A 62 2.35 -5.79 -13.79
C TYR A 62 2.16 -4.30 -14.01
N ASN A 63 3.19 -3.63 -14.53
CA ASN A 63 3.19 -2.20 -14.72
C ASN A 63 2.44 -1.79 -16.01
N GLU A 64 1.46 -0.90 -15.86
CA GLU A 64 0.70 -0.31 -16.98
C GLU A 64 1.14 1.12 -17.31
N ILE A 65 1.97 1.72 -16.47
CA ILE A 65 2.33 3.14 -16.52
C ILE A 65 3.83 3.29 -16.70
N LYS A 66 4.26 3.86 -17.83
CA LYS A 66 5.69 4.12 -18.09
C LYS A 66 6.28 5.17 -17.13
N ASP A 67 5.52 6.20 -16.82
CA ASP A 67 5.95 7.29 -15.93
C ASP A 67 4.78 7.73 -15.05
N ILE A 68 4.81 7.29 -13.79
CA ILE A 68 3.79 7.63 -12.80
C ILE A 68 3.70 9.12 -12.50
N TYR A 69 4.79 9.87 -12.70
CA TYR A 69 4.81 11.30 -12.40
C TYR A 69 4.25 12.14 -13.55
N LYS A 70 4.03 11.56 -14.72
CA LYS A 70 3.33 12.21 -15.84
C LYS A 70 1.83 11.93 -15.87
N THR A 71 1.37 10.96 -15.10
CA THR A 71 -0.01 10.51 -15.07
C THR A 71 -0.81 11.28 -14.01
N ASN A 72 -2.08 11.61 -14.29
CA ASN A 72 -2.95 12.28 -13.33
C ASN A 72 -3.61 11.27 -12.40
N PHE A 73 -3.56 11.52 -11.11
CA PHE A 73 -4.20 10.74 -10.06
C PHE A 73 -4.61 11.65 -8.89
N ASP A 74 -5.64 11.24 -8.18
CA ASP A 74 -6.19 11.96 -7.02
C ASP A 74 -5.93 11.18 -5.73
N ILE A 75 -5.89 9.84 -5.81
CA ILE A 75 -5.61 8.95 -4.68
C ILE A 75 -4.49 8.00 -5.07
N VAL A 76 -3.48 7.88 -4.21
CA VAL A 76 -2.41 6.88 -4.34
C VAL A 76 -2.51 5.88 -3.19
N ILE A 77 -2.49 4.58 -3.54
CA ILE A 77 -2.57 3.49 -2.57
C ILE A 77 -1.21 2.82 -2.46
N PHE A 78 -0.71 2.70 -1.23
CA PHE A 78 0.49 1.95 -0.87
C PHE A 78 0.09 0.83 0.09
N ASN A 79 -0.08 -0.37 -0.43
CA ASN A 79 -0.42 -1.51 0.41
C ASN A 79 0.79 -2.40 0.66
N HIS A 80 1.40 -2.30 1.84
CA HIS A 80 2.62 -3.04 2.22
C HIS A 80 3.85 -2.81 1.32
N VAL A 81 3.91 -1.68 0.62
CA VAL A 81 5.00 -1.35 -0.32
C VAL A 81 6.11 -0.56 0.36
N LEU A 82 5.75 0.37 1.25
CA LEU A 82 6.73 1.29 1.85
C LEU A 82 7.82 0.57 2.65
N MET A 83 7.54 -0.63 3.15
CA MET A 83 8.52 -1.42 3.88
C MET A 83 9.75 -1.82 3.06
N TYR A 84 9.65 -1.84 1.74
CA TYR A 84 10.76 -2.17 0.82
C TYR A 84 11.58 -0.95 0.39
N LEU A 85 11.27 0.23 0.90
CA LEU A 85 11.89 1.49 0.54
C LEU A 85 12.68 2.05 1.73
N LYS A 86 13.79 2.75 1.44
CA LYS A 86 14.52 3.53 2.44
C LYS A 86 13.70 4.75 2.86
N LYS A 87 13.93 5.27 4.07
CA LYS A 87 13.22 6.43 4.61
C LYS A 87 13.23 7.63 3.65
N ASP A 88 14.36 7.90 3.03
CA ASP A 88 14.48 9.05 2.13
C ASP A 88 13.81 8.80 0.77
N GLU A 89 13.76 7.55 0.31
CA GLU A 89 12.97 7.17 -0.87
C GLU A 89 11.48 7.38 -0.63
N ILE A 90 10.96 6.97 0.54
CA ILE A 90 9.57 7.21 0.94
C ILE A 90 9.24 8.70 0.93
N LYS A 91 10.09 9.53 1.57
CA LYS A 91 9.90 10.99 1.60
C LYS A 91 9.93 11.59 0.19
N ASN A 92 10.88 11.16 -0.65
CA ASN A 92 11.02 11.65 -2.01
C ASN A 92 9.83 11.27 -2.89
N ILE A 93 9.31 10.05 -2.78
CA ILE A 93 8.09 9.61 -3.48
C ILE A 93 6.91 10.49 -3.08
N PHE A 94 6.66 10.66 -1.80
CA PHE A 94 5.58 11.53 -1.32
C PHE A 94 5.73 12.97 -1.80
N LYS A 95 6.94 13.55 -1.69
CA LYS A 95 7.23 14.90 -2.17
C LYS A 95 6.96 15.06 -3.67
N ARG A 96 7.30 14.06 -4.49
CA ARG A 96 7.02 14.08 -5.93
C ARG A 96 5.52 14.04 -6.21
N PHE A 97 4.76 13.20 -5.51
CA PHE A 97 3.31 13.16 -5.64
C PHE A 97 2.67 14.49 -5.24
N TYR A 98 3.09 15.07 -4.11
CA TYR A 98 2.62 16.38 -3.67
C TYR A 98 2.92 17.50 -4.67
N LYS A 99 4.13 17.53 -5.25
CA LYS A 99 4.48 18.50 -6.30
C LYS A 99 3.59 18.37 -7.53
N LYS A 100 3.21 17.15 -7.88
CA LYS A 100 2.34 16.86 -9.03
C LYS A 100 0.89 17.26 -8.77
N ASN A 101 0.36 16.89 -7.61
CA ASN A 101 -1.01 17.22 -7.19
C ASN A 101 -1.02 17.51 -5.68
N LYS A 102 -1.16 18.77 -5.30
CA LYS A 102 -1.20 19.22 -3.90
C LYS A 102 -2.40 18.65 -3.13
N ASN A 103 -3.47 18.33 -3.84
CA ASN A 103 -4.69 17.74 -3.27
C ASN A 103 -4.68 16.21 -3.28
N CYS A 104 -3.54 15.58 -3.64
CA CYS A 104 -3.42 14.14 -3.66
C CYS A 104 -3.60 13.56 -2.26
N GLU A 105 -4.46 12.57 -2.17
CA GLU A 105 -4.71 11.79 -0.95
C GLU A 105 -4.00 10.44 -1.04
N PHE A 106 -3.68 9.87 0.11
CA PHE A 106 -2.98 8.59 0.18
C PHE A 106 -3.73 7.61 1.07
N ILE A 107 -3.79 6.34 0.67
CA ILE A 107 -4.23 5.25 1.53
C ILE A 107 -3.03 4.32 1.72
N ILE A 108 -2.55 4.22 2.95
CA ILE A 108 -1.29 3.56 3.26
C ILE A 108 -1.55 2.41 4.24
N GLY A 109 -1.33 1.18 3.78
CA GLY A 109 -1.32 -0.02 4.61
C GLY A 109 0.11 -0.32 5.07
N ILE A 110 0.37 -0.26 6.38
CA ILE A 110 1.67 -0.60 6.96
C ILE A 110 1.59 -1.83 7.85
N GLY A 111 2.48 -2.78 7.58
CA GLY A 111 2.56 -4.06 8.29
C GLY A 111 3.35 -3.94 9.59
N LYS A 112 2.85 -4.58 10.65
CA LYS A 112 3.55 -4.76 11.92
C LYS A 112 4.26 -6.10 11.92
N GLN A 113 5.53 -6.10 12.26
CA GLN A 113 6.25 -7.32 12.59
C GLN A 113 6.00 -7.63 14.08
N ASN A 114 5.10 -8.56 14.37
CA ASN A 114 4.80 -9.01 15.72
C ASN A 114 4.83 -10.54 15.80
N PHE A 115 4.69 -11.08 17.00
CA PHE A 115 4.71 -12.53 17.24
C PHE A 115 3.69 -13.29 16.37
N LEU A 116 2.50 -12.74 16.15
CA LEU A 116 1.46 -13.33 15.31
C LEU A 116 1.87 -13.41 13.84
N SER A 117 2.56 -12.38 13.33
CA SER A 117 3.08 -12.37 11.95
C SER A 117 4.17 -13.44 11.75
N ILE A 118 4.97 -13.71 12.80
CA ILE A 118 5.99 -14.78 12.79
C ILE A 118 5.30 -16.15 12.77
N ILE A 119 4.29 -16.38 13.61
CA ILE A 119 3.53 -17.63 13.64
C ILE A 119 2.87 -17.89 12.29
N LEU A 120 2.18 -16.91 11.72
CA LEU A 120 1.51 -17.06 10.42
C LEU A 120 2.51 -17.30 9.28
N LYS A 121 3.67 -16.66 9.31
CA LYS A 121 4.76 -16.92 8.39
C LYS A 121 5.18 -18.40 8.41
N ASN A 122 5.31 -18.98 9.60
CA ASN A 122 5.69 -20.38 9.78
C ASN A 122 4.57 -21.35 9.35
N ILE A 123 3.32 -21.09 9.74
CA ILE A 123 2.16 -21.94 9.38
C ILE A 123 1.90 -21.93 7.87
N THR A 124 2.08 -20.79 7.20
CA THR A 124 1.84 -20.66 5.75
C THR A 124 3.03 -21.10 4.90
N PHE A 125 4.12 -21.59 5.50
CA PHE A 125 5.38 -21.91 4.83
C PHE A 125 5.92 -20.77 3.96
N ASN A 126 5.50 -19.53 4.24
CA ASN A 126 5.94 -18.34 3.52
C ASN A 126 7.16 -17.73 4.22
N PHE A 127 8.25 -18.50 4.30
CA PHE A 127 9.47 -18.10 5.01
C PHE A 127 10.13 -16.84 4.45
N ARG A 128 9.82 -16.49 3.19
CA ARG A 128 10.32 -15.30 2.52
C ARG A 128 9.43 -14.05 2.69
N ALA A 129 8.30 -14.19 3.38
CA ALA A 129 7.49 -13.03 3.74
C ALA A 129 8.34 -12.07 4.60
N HIS A 130 8.43 -10.81 4.17
CA HIS A 130 9.28 -9.76 4.77
C HIS A 130 10.80 -9.87 4.50
N GLU A 131 11.28 -10.82 3.68
CA GLU A 131 12.62 -10.70 3.12
C GLU A 131 12.72 -9.40 2.33
N GLY A 132 13.80 -8.62 2.58
CA GLY A 132 13.99 -7.31 1.93
C GLY A 132 13.26 -6.14 2.60
N THR A 133 12.67 -6.32 3.80
CA THR A 133 12.17 -5.18 4.58
C THR A 133 13.33 -4.24 4.93
N ILE A 134 13.24 -2.98 4.49
CA ILE A 134 14.27 -1.94 4.66
C ILE A 134 13.83 -0.93 5.72
N SER A 135 12.55 -0.50 5.69
CA SER A 135 12.00 0.42 6.68
C SER A 135 11.06 -0.27 7.66
N SER A 136 11.26 0.00 8.95
CA SER A 136 10.42 -0.54 10.01
C SER A 136 9.01 0.09 10.03
N TYR A 137 8.07 -0.56 10.73
CA TYR A 137 6.75 0.02 11.02
C TYR A 137 6.86 1.42 11.64
N ASN A 138 7.75 1.59 12.63
CA ASN A 138 7.92 2.87 13.31
C ASN A 138 8.48 3.95 12.40
N ASP A 139 9.40 3.62 11.49
CA ASP A 139 9.95 4.55 10.51
C ASP A 139 8.86 5.09 9.58
N GLN A 140 8.05 4.18 9.05
CA GLN A 140 6.93 4.52 8.16
C GLN A 140 5.90 5.39 8.91
N LEU A 141 5.54 4.99 10.14
CA LEU A 141 4.60 5.73 10.99
C LEU A 141 5.09 7.15 11.31
N GLN A 142 6.38 7.31 11.63
CA GLN A 142 6.98 8.62 11.88
C GLN A 142 6.91 9.53 10.65
N ILE A 143 7.21 8.99 9.46
CA ILE A 143 7.13 9.76 8.21
C ILE A 143 5.69 10.22 7.96
N ILE A 144 4.70 9.33 8.14
CA ILE A 144 3.27 9.67 7.98
C ILE A 144 2.88 10.77 8.97
N LYS A 145 3.11 10.58 10.27
CA LYS A 145 2.70 11.55 11.30
C LYS A 145 3.35 12.91 11.14
N LYS A 146 4.63 12.96 10.72
CA LYS A 146 5.36 14.21 10.55
C LYS A 146 4.86 15.03 9.35
N ASN A 147 4.51 14.40 8.24
CA ASN A 147 4.30 15.08 6.97
C ASN A 147 2.83 15.12 6.54
N MET A 148 1.96 14.35 7.19
CA MET A 148 0.60 14.14 6.72
C MET A 148 -0.44 14.37 7.81
N GLU A 149 -1.59 14.88 7.42
CA GLU A 149 -2.82 14.93 8.21
C GLU A 149 -3.55 13.61 8.06
N ILE A 150 -3.95 12.99 9.18
CA ILE A 150 -4.70 11.74 9.17
C ILE A 150 -6.19 12.07 9.06
N LEU A 151 -6.80 11.71 7.93
CA LEU A 151 -8.23 11.90 7.68
C LEU A 151 -9.06 10.78 8.29
N LYS A 152 -8.61 9.53 8.11
CA LYS A 152 -9.23 8.34 8.69
C LYS A 152 -8.13 7.32 9.07
N TYR A 153 -8.45 6.46 10.02
CA TYR A 153 -7.53 5.46 10.52
C TYR A 153 -8.25 4.15 10.87
N LYS A 154 -7.70 3.02 10.44
CA LYS A 154 -8.15 1.68 10.82
C LYS A 154 -6.98 0.92 11.42
N LYS A 155 -7.10 0.59 12.70
CA LYS A 155 -6.07 -0.07 13.49
C LYS A 155 -6.24 -1.58 13.54
N ASN A 156 -5.12 -2.30 13.58
CA ASN A 156 -5.05 -3.70 13.97
C ASN A 156 -5.90 -4.66 13.12
N ILE A 157 -5.83 -4.54 11.80
CA ILE A 157 -6.41 -5.59 10.94
C ILE A 157 -5.63 -6.88 11.20
N PHE A 158 -6.30 -7.87 11.77
CA PHE A 158 -5.70 -9.11 12.27
C PHE A 158 -4.44 -8.85 13.14
N PHE A 159 -4.41 -7.76 13.92
CA PHE A 159 -3.27 -7.34 14.75
C PHE A 159 -1.97 -7.06 13.98
N MET A 160 -1.95 -7.16 12.66
CA MET A 160 -0.74 -7.10 11.82
C MET A 160 -0.67 -5.91 10.89
N THR A 161 -1.78 -5.22 10.59
CA THR A 161 -1.77 -4.09 9.66
C THR A 161 -2.57 -2.93 10.19
N ASP A 162 -2.02 -1.74 10.03
CA ASP A 162 -2.72 -0.48 10.21
C ASP A 162 -2.92 0.19 8.85
N ILE A 163 -4.09 0.80 8.63
CA ILE A 163 -4.40 1.54 7.41
C ILE A 163 -4.64 3.00 7.78
N PHE A 164 -3.99 3.89 7.06
CA PHE A 164 -4.09 5.34 7.17
C PHE A 164 -4.64 5.91 5.87
N TYR A 165 -5.69 6.72 5.97
CA TYR A 165 -6.13 7.59 4.89
C TYR A 165 -5.68 9.01 5.25
N VAL A 166 -4.82 9.58 4.44
CA VAL A 166 -4.06 10.79 4.77
C VAL A 166 -3.97 11.73 3.59
N LYS A 167 -3.72 13.02 3.86
CA LYS A 167 -3.29 14.01 2.87
C LYS A 167 -2.05 14.75 3.38
N PHE A 168 -1.36 15.49 2.54
CA PHE A 168 -0.30 16.38 2.99
C PHE A 168 -0.84 17.47 3.93
N LYS A 169 -0.01 17.87 4.91
CA LYS A 169 -0.25 19.04 5.76
C LYS A 169 -0.05 20.33 4.98
#